data_df8f43b0615f48398ba06d406e65895b
#
_entry.id   df8f43b0615f48398ba06d406e65895b
#
_cell.length_a   1.000
_cell.length_b   1.000
_cell.length_c   1.000
_cell.angle_alpha   90.00
_cell.angle_beta   90.00
_cell.angle_gamma   90.00
#
_symmetry.space_group_name_H-M   'P 1'
#
loop_
_entity.id
_entity.type
_entity.pdbx_description
1 polymer ?
#
loop_
_entity_poly.entity_id
_entity_poly.type
_entity_poly.pdbx_seq_one_letter_code
_entity_poly.pdbx_strand_id
1 'polypeptide(L)'
;MILAVVGMTKEARLVQGSGVRAVVGGGRSDLLEARLQAALDGAEAIISIGLGGALDPALSVGDIVIGTEVLRPRARWTTDPAWTASLAERLPGAKLAAIYGSHDMVLHTLDKAKLRAKGRAALVDMESHVAAQAAAARKLPFAVLRVVSDTAGLSLPPAVGAGLKPDGGMDLLGVLGALARDPRQLPALMRVGRDADLAFKALRAAVNVLGPGLGRY
;
A
#
# COMPACT_ATOMS: atom_id res chain seq x y z
N MET A 1 -19.39 -9.09 -0.23
CA MET A 1 -17.95 -9.48 -0.29
C MET A 1 -17.09 -8.24 -0.27
N ILE A 2 -15.98 -8.22 0.49
CA ILE A 2 -14.99 -7.13 0.52
C ILE A 2 -13.93 -7.39 -0.55
N LEU A 3 -13.58 -6.39 -1.36
CA LEU A 3 -12.40 -6.43 -2.22
C LEU A 3 -11.20 -5.81 -1.49
N ALA A 4 -10.15 -6.59 -1.29
CA ALA A 4 -8.88 -6.13 -0.72
C ALA A 4 -7.88 -5.86 -1.86
N VAL A 5 -7.61 -4.59 -2.13
CA VAL A 5 -6.65 -4.16 -3.16
C VAL A 5 -5.27 -4.12 -2.53
N VAL A 6 -4.35 -4.85 -3.12
CA VAL A 6 -2.98 -5.05 -2.61
C VAL A 6 -1.95 -4.90 -3.74
N GLY A 7 -0.72 -4.54 -3.40
CA GLY A 7 0.37 -4.41 -4.38
C GLY A 7 0.99 -5.77 -4.75
N MET A 8 1.11 -6.68 -3.80
CA MET A 8 1.91 -7.90 -3.94
C MET A 8 1.12 -9.16 -3.62
N THR A 9 1.49 -10.27 -4.26
CA THR A 9 0.95 -11.61 -3.97
C THR A 9 1.18 -12.03 -2.51
N LYS A 10 2.28 -11.60 -1.90
CA LYS A 10 2.56 -11.85 -0.47
C LYS A 10 1.54 -11.17 0.44
N GLU A 11 1.09 -9.97 0.10
CA GLU A 11 0.01 -9.26 0.81
C GLU A 11 -1.34 -9.95 0.59
N ALA A 12 -1.64 -10.36 -0.65
CA ALA A 12 -2.88 -11.07 -0.97
C ALA A 12 -3.07 -12.32 -0.10
N ARG A 13 -2.01 -13.10 0.13
CA ARG A 13 -2.04 -14.30 0.98
C ARG A 13 -2.36 -13.99 2.45
N LEU A 14 -2.10 -12.77 2.92
CA LEU A 14 -2.40 -12.37 4.29
C LEU A 14 -3.88 -12.00 4.47
N VAL A 15 -4.48 -11.37 3.45
CA VAL A 15 -5.80 -10.75 3.55
C VAL A 15 -6.93 -11.62 2.98
N GLN A 16 -6.60 -12.55 2.08
CA GLN A 16 -7.60 -13.39 1.44
C GLN A 16 -8.21 -14.40 2.42
N GLY A 17 -9.53 -14.48 2.45
CA GLY A 17 -10.26 -15.36 3.36
C GLY A 17 -11.75 -15.34 3.10
N SER A 18 -12.54 -15.90 4.03
CA SER A 18 -14.00 -15.92 3.93
C SER A 18 -14.55 -14.48 3.87
N GLY A 19 -15.27 -14.16 2.81
CA GLY A 19 -15.85 -12.84 2.58
C GLY A 19 -14.89 -11.77 2.05
N VAL A 20 -13.57 -12.08 1.88
CA VAL A 20 -12.57 -11.18 1.34
C VAL A 20 -11.90 -11.76 0.10
N ARG A 21 -11.95 -11.02 -1.01
CA ARG A 21 -11.24 -11.34 -2.26
C ARG A 21 -10.12 -10.35 -2.50
N ALA A 22 -8.89 -10.83 -2.61
CA ALA A 22 -7.73 -10.01 -2.94
C ALA A 22 -7.65 -9.70 -4.45
N VAL A 23 -7.32 -8.44 -4.78
CA VAL A 23 -7.02 -7.96 -6.14
C VAL A 23 -5.61 -7.40 -6.14
N VAL A 24 -4.70 -8.02 -6.89
CA VAL A 24 -3.26 -7.70 -6.88
C VAL A 24 -2.92 -6.70 -7.98
N GLY A 25 -2.23 -5.60 -7.62
CA GLY A 25 -1.80 -4.54 -8.53
C GLY A 25 -0.52 -4.85 -9.30
N GLY A 26 0.48 -5.43 -8.64
CA GLY A 26 1.78 -5.74 -9.26
C GLY A 26 2.54 -4.50 -9.72
N GLY A 27 2.35 -3.36 -9.05
CA GLY A 27 3.00 -2.09 -9.41
C GLY A 27 2.52 -1.47 -10.73
N ARG A 28 1.40 -1.93 -11.28
CA ARG A 28 0.83 -1.49 -12.57
C ARG A 28 -0.61 -1.02 -12.36
N SER A 29 -0.80 0.31 -12.32
CA SER A 29 -2.13 0.92 -12.10
C SER A 29 -3.14 0.57 -13.20
N ASP A 30 -2.69 0.47 -14.46
CA ASP A 30 -3.52 0.09 -15.61
C ASP A 30 -4.05 -1.35 -15.49
N LEU A 31 -3.17 -2.28 -15.12
CA LEU A 31 -3.57 -3.68 -14.90
C LEU A 31 -4.44 -3.83 -13.65
N LEU A 32 -4.14 -3.09 -12.60
CA LEU A 32 -4.96 -3.08 -11.39
C LEU A 32 -6.36 -2.58 -11.67
N GLU A 33 -6.51 -1.50 -12.44
CA GLU A 33 -7.82 -0.97 -12.80
C GLU A 33 -8.66 -2.01 -13.54
N ALA A 34 -8.10 -2.67 -14.56
CA ALA A 34 -8.79 -3.72 -15.31
C ALA A 34 -9.19 -4.91 -14.42
N ARG A 35 -8.29 -5.39 -13.55
CA ARG A 35 -8.56 -6.49 -12.61
C ARG A 35 -9.63 -6.12 -11.60
N LEU A 36 -9.57 -4.91 -11.08
CA LEU A 36 -10.54 -4.42 -10.09
C LEU A 36 -11.92 -4.28 -10.72
N GLN A 37 -12.02 -3.71 -11.94
CA GLN A 37 -13.29 -3.62 -12.68
C GLN A 37 -13.92 -4.99 -12.90
N ALA A 38 -13.15 -6.01 -13.27
CA ALA A 38 -13.61 -7.38 -13.44
C ALA A 38 -14.04 -8.06 -12.12
N ALA A 39 -13.62 -7.52 -10.96
CA ALA A 39 -13.92 -8.07 -9.65
C ALA A 39 -15.06 -7.36 -8.93
N LEU A 40 -15.55 -6.21 -9.44
CA LEU A 40 -16.52 -5.35 -8.75
C LEU A 40 -17.91 -5.97 -8.57
N ASP A 41 -18.28 -6.95 -9.39
CA ASP A 41 -19.61 -7.55 -9.28
C ASP A 41 -19.75 -8.34 -7.97
N GLY A 42 -20.80 -8.00 -7.20
CA GLY A 42 -21.03 -8.54 -5.86
C GLY A 42 -20.12 -7.95 -4.76
N ALA A 43 -19.33 -6.92 -5.08
CA ALA A 43 -18.56 -6.19 -4.07
C ALA A 43 -19.47 -5.29 -3.23
N GLU A 44 -19.28 -5.32 -1.92
CA GLU A 44 -20.01 -4.49 -0.94
C GLU A 44 -19.14 -3.42 -0.31
N ALA A 45 -17.81 -3.55 -0.42
CA ALA A 45 -16.84 -2.61 0.07
C ALA A 45 -15.46 -2.85 -0.56
N ILE A 46 -14.61 -1.84 -0.53
CA ILE A 46 -13.22 -1.91 -1.00
C ILE A 46 -12.27 -1.42 0.09
N ILE A 47 -11.22 -2.18 0.37
CA ILE A 47 -10.10 -1.74 1.20
C ILE A 47 -8.81 -1.78 0.38
N SER A 48 -8.02 -0.69 0.41
CA SER A 48 -6.64 -0.72 -0.05
C SER A 48 -5.73 -1.02 1.13
N ILE A 49 -5.07 -2.19 1.11
CA ILE A 49 -4.31 -2.70 2.25
C ILE A 49 -2.97 -3.27 1.82
N GLY A 50 -1.89 -2.91 2.52
CA GLY A 50 -0.54 -3.38 2.20
C GLY A 50 0.55 -2.46 2.71
N LEU A 51 1.70 -2.49 2.04
CA LEU A 51 2.85 -1.67 2.37
C LEU A 51 2.82 -0.31 1.66
N GLY A 52 3.63 0.64 2.14
CA GLY A 52 3.82 1.94 1.51
C GLY A 52 5.03 2.69 2.04
N GLY A 53 5.53 3.64 1.27
CA GLY A 53 6.67 4.48 1.64
C GLY A 53 6.25 5.69 2.48
N ALA A 54 6.95 5.97 3.58
CA ALA A 54 6.68 7.15 4.38
C ALA A 54 7.05 8.43 3.64
N LEU A 55 6.18 9.42 3.75
CA LEU A 55 6.44 10.81 3.38
C LEU A 55 6.68 11.67 4.63
N ASP A 56 6.05 11.30 5.74
CA ASP A 56 6.22 11.97 7.03
C ASP A 56 7.49 11.47 7.73
N PRO A 57 8.46 12.37 8.06
CA PRO A 57 9.67 12.00 8.78
C PRO A 57 9.43 11.39 10.17
N ALA A 58 8.26 11.63 10.76
CA ALA A 58 7.88 11.06 12.06
C ALA A 58 7.47 9.59 11.99
N LEU A 59 7.33 9.01 10.78
CA LEU A 59 6.99 7.60 10.58
C LEU A 59 8.23 6.71 10.52
N SER A 60 8.15 5.59 11.20
CA SER A 60 9.16 4.52 11.21
C SER A 60 8.67 3.28 10.47
N VAL A 61 9.60 2.44 10.03
CA VAL A 61 9.27 1.13 9.43
C VAL A 61 8.45 0.29 10.40
N GLY A 62 7.36 -0.27 9.90
CA GLY A 62 6.40 -1.04 10.70
C GLY A 62 5.27 -0.22 11.29
N ASP A 63 5.33 1.12 11.29
CA ASP A 63 4.19 1.97 11.70
C ASP A 63 2.97 1.70 10.80
N ILE A 64 1.80 1.62 11.44
CA ILE A 64 0.52 1.46 10.74
C ILE A 64 -0.10 2.83 10.50
N VAL A 65 -0.52 3.08 9.27
CA VAL A 65 -1.24 4.29 8.87
C VAL A 65 -2.62 3.88 8.34
N ILE A 66 -3.67 4.39 8.97
CA ILE A 66 -5.05 4.30 8.50
C ILE A 66 -5.33 5.56 7.70
N GLY A 67 -5.69 5.39 6.43
CA GLY A 67 -5.98 6.50 5.54
C GLY A 67 -7.30 7.17 5.88
N THR A 68 -7.29 8.48 6.08
CA THR A 68 -8.51 9.31 6.20
C THR A 68 -9.00 9.78 4.84
N GLU A 69 -8.09 9.89 3.90
CA GLU A 69 -8.33 10.27 2.51
C GLU A 69 -7.18 9.81 1.62
N VAL A 70 -7.47 9.69 0.33
CA VAL A 70 -6.47 9.46 -0.72
C VAL A 70 -6.36 10.70 -1.59
N LEU A 71 -5.14 11.18 -1.78
CA LEU A 71 -4.80 12.39 -2.52
C LEU A 71 -4.12 12.09 -3.84
N ARG A 72 -4.52 12.85 -4.87
CA ARG A 72 -3.84 12.97 -6.16
C ARG A 72 -3.86 14.41 -6.66
N PRO A 73 -3.05 14.77 -7.68
CA PRO A 73 -3.24 16.03 -8.35
C PRO A 73 -4.68 16.13 -8.88
N ARG A 74 -5.42 17.14 -8.44
CA ARG A 74 -6.81 17.42 -8.86
C ARG A 74 -7.86 16.38 -8.44
N ALA A 75 -7.55 15.44 -7.53
CA ALA A 75 -8.52 14.47 -7.02
C ALA A 75 -8.27 14.16 -5.54
N ARG A 76 -9.38 13.93 -4.82
CA ARG A 76 -9.39 13.57 -3.41
C ARG A 76 -10.58 12.65 -3.16
N TRP A 77 -10.35 11.57 -2.42
CA TRP A 77 -11.37 10.63 -2.00
C TRP A 77 -11.27 10.43 -0.49
N THR A 78 -12.36 10.67 0.21
CA THR A 78 -12.46 10.38 1.66
C THR A 78 -12.74 8.90 1.88
N THR A 79 -12.19 8.34 2.95
CA THR A 79 -12.50 6.99 3.39
C THR A 79 -13.85 6.97 4.14
N ASP A 80 -14.44 5.79 4.26
CA ASP A 80 -15.66 5.58 5.06
C ASP A 80 -15.35 5.88 6.54
N PRO A 81 -16.07 6.84 7.19
CA PRO A 81 -15.76 7.26 8.54
C PRO A 81 -15.96 6.16 9.58
N ALA A 82 -17.00 5.32 9.42
CA ALA A 82 -17.32 4.26 10.36
C ALA A 82 -16.27 3.14 10.31
N TRP A 83 -15.87 2.75 9.09
CA TRP A 83 -14.81 1.75 8.93
C TRP A 83 -13.45 2.29 9.39
N THR A 84 -13.13 3.54 9.09
CA THR A 84 -11.90 4.19 9.56
C THR A 84 -11.84 4.24 11.10
N ALA A 85 -12.95 4.56 11.77
CA ALA A 85 -13.05 4.55 13.23
C ALA A 85 -12.88 3.14 13.81
N SER A 86 -13.52 2.14 13.21
CA SER A 86 -13.37 0.73 13.63
C SER A 86 -11.92 0.24 13.48
N LEU A 87 -11.24 0.60 12.38
CA LEU A 87 -9.81 0.29 12.21
C LEU A 87 -8.95 0.94 13.31
N ALA A 88 -9.21 2.21 13.63
CA ALA A 88 -8.47 2.95 14.66
C ALA A 88 -8.68 2.38 16.07
N GLU A 89 -9.91 1.97 16.39
CA GLU A 89 -10.23 1.34 17.67
C GLU A 89 -9.52 -0.01 17.83
N ARG A 90 -9.50 -0.83 16.79
CA ARG A 90 -8.85 -2.15 16.83
C ARG A 90 -7.32 -2.08 16.76
N LEU A 91 -6.78 -0.99 16.24
CA LEU A 91 -5.34 -0.76 16.06
C LEU A 91 -4.91 0.55 16.76
N PRO A 92 -4.93 0.61 18.10
CA PRO A 92 -4.77 1.87 18.87
C PRO A 92 -3.41 2.55 18.66
N GLY A 93 -2.41 1.86 18.11
CA GLY A 93 -1.12 2.46 17.77
C GLY A 93 -1.06 3.03 16.34
N ALA A 94 -2.11 2.86 15.53
CA ALA A 94 -2.14 3.33 14.15
C ALA A 94 -2.31 4.85 14.07
N LYS A 95 -1.68 5.46 13.06
CA LYS A 95 -1.79 6.90 12.78
C LYS A 95 -2.86 7.16 11.72
N LEU A 96 -3.77 8.09 12.01
CA LEU A 96 -4.76 8.59 11.06
C LEU A 96 -4.14 9.69 10.20
N ALA A 97 -4.07 9.49 8.88
CA ALA A 97 -3.46 10.46 7.99
C ALA A 97 -3.92 10.31 6.53
N ALA A 98 -3.66 11.34 5.72
CA ALA A 98 -3.85 11.27 4.27
C ALA A 98 -2.78 10.39 3.61
N ILE A 99 -3.18 9.65 2.57
CA ILE A 99 -2.32 8.82 1.72
C ILE A 99 -2.20 9.46 0.34
N TYR A 100 -1.01 9.48 -0.24
CA TYR A 100 -0.81 9.92 -1.62
C TYR A 100 -0.77 8.71 -2.56
N GLY A 101 -1.71 8.65 -3.50
CA GLY A 101 -1.70 7.61 -4.53
C GLY A 101 -0.77 7.99 -5.68
N SER A 102 0.27 7.21 -5.97
CA SER A 102 1.20 7.43 -7.08
C SER A 102 1.01 6.37 -8.17
N HIS A 103 1.26 6.73 -9.43
CA HIS A 103 1.35 5.73 -10.50
C HIS A 103 2.69 4.99 -10.45
N ASP A 104 3.74 5.70 -10.07
CA ASP A 104 5.10 5.18 -10.06
C ASP A 104 5.63 5.05 -8.64
N MET A 105 6.59 4.15 -8.46
CA MET A 105 7.31 4.00 -7.21
C MET A 105 8.15 5.24 -6.91
N VAL A 106 8.03 5.80 -5.71
CA VAL A 106 8.76 6.99 -5.29
C VAL A 106 10.07 6.58 -4.62
N LEU A 107 11.17 6.60 -5.38
CA LEU A 107 12.46 6.08 -4.94
C LEU A 107 13.30 7.10 -4.15
N HIS A 108 13.22 8.39 -4.50
CA HIS A 108 14.14 9.41 -3.98
C HIS A 108 13.53 10.25 -2.85
N THR A 109 14.34 10.54 -1.84
CA THR A 109 13.96 11.39 -0.69
C THR A 109 13.45 12.76 -1.10
N LEU A 110 14.07 13.38 -2.13
CA LEU A 110 13.62 14.67 -2.66
C LEU A 110 12.18 14.60 -3.22
N ASP A 111 11.82 13.52 -3.89
CA ASP A 111 10.48 13.37 -4.45
C ASP A 111 9.45 13.07 -3.35
N LYS A 112 9.83 12.27 -2.33
CA LYS A 112 9.03 12.09 -1.11
C LYS A 112 8.75 13.44 -0.43
N ALA A 113 9.78 14.29 -0.25
CA ALA A 113 9.64 15.61 0.34
C ALA A 113 8.71 16.54 -0.48
N LYS A 114 8.84 16.52 -1.83
CA LYS A 114 7.94 17.28 -2.72
C LYS A 114 6.49 16.83 -2.60
N LEU A 115 6.23 15.51 -2.53
CA LEU A 115 4.88 14.99 -2.36
C LEU A 115 4.30 15.37 -0.99
N ARG A 116 5.09 15.28 0.07
CA ARG A 116 4.70 15.74 1.42
C ARG A 116 4.30 17.22 1.42
N ALA A 117 5.11 18.07 0.80
CA ALA A 117 4.85 19.51 0.73
C ALA A 117 3.56 19.87 -0.03
N LYS A 118 3.22 19.11 -1.09
CA LYS A 118 2.04 19.38 -1.92
C LYS A 118 0.70 19.04 -1.26
N GLY A 119 0.64 18.01 -0.43
CA GLY A 119 -0.64 17.48 0.07
C GLY A 119 -0.67 17.14 1.55
N ARG A 120 0.46 17.27 2.27
CA ARG A 120 0.60 16.84 3.67
C ARG A 120 0.29 15.35 3.89
N ALA A 121 0.30 14.53 2.83
CA ALA A 121 0.15 13.10 2.96
C ALA A 121 1.27 12.51 3.83
N ALA A 122 0.93 11.55 4.67
CA ALA A 122 1.91 10.91 5.54
C ALA A 122 2.65 9.75 4.86
N LEU A 123 2.02 9.15 3.85
CA LEU A 123 2.51 7.95 3.17
C LEU A 123 2.14 8.00 1.68
N VAL A 124 2.93 7.30 0.85
CA VAL A 124 2.67 7.10 -0.58
C VAL A 124 2.56 5.62 -0.89
N ASP A 125 1.61 5.28 -1.77
CA ASP A 125 1.45 3.94 -2.33
C ASP A 125 1.08 4.00 -3.83
N MET A 126 0.87 2.84 -4.45
CA MET A 126 0.57 2.74 -5.89
C MET A 126 -0.84 2.21 -6.19
N GLU A 127 -1.62 1.82 -5.18
CA GLU A 127 -2.91 1.15 -5.36
C GLU A 127 -4.10 1.96 -4.82
N SER A 128 -3.92 2.74 -3.76
CA SER A 128 -5.03 3.38 -3.05
C SER A 128 -5.87 4.31 -3.93
N HIS A 129 -5.25 4.99 -4.90
CA HIS A 129 -5.98 5.88 -5.80
C HIS A 129 -6.88 5.12 -6.78
N VAL A 130 -6.45 3.95 -7.26
CA VAL A 130 -7.26 3.10 -8.14
C VAL A 130 -8.43 2.51 -7.35
N ALA A 131 -8.16 2.03 -6.14
CA ALA A 131 -9.19 1.50 -5.23
C ALA A 131 -10.22 2.57 -4.86
N ALA A 132 -9.77 3.78 -4.52
CA ALA A 132 -10.63 4.92 -4.17
C ALA A 132 -11.52 5.34 -5.34
N GLN A 133 -10.97 5.42 -6.55
CA GLN A 133 -11.71 5.77 -7.76
C GLN A 133 -12.80 4.74 -8.06
N ALA A 134 -12.48 3.44 -7.97
CA ALA A 134 -13.44 2.36 -8.20
C ALA A 134 -14.55 2.36 -7.14
N ALA A 135 -14.21 2.55 -5.86
CA ALA A 135 -15.18 2.66 -4.78
C ALA A 135 -16.12 3.85 -4.98
N ALA A 136 -15.60 5.02 -5.31
CA ALA A 136 -16.39 6.21 -5.57
C ALA A 136 -17.35 6.04 -6.76
N ALA A 137 -16.90 5.43 -7.86
CA ALA A 137 -17.71 5.17 -9.04
C ALA A 137 -18.91 4.22 -8.76
N ARG A 138 -18.75 3.30 -7.81
CA ARG A 138 -19.79 2.32 -7.40
C ARG A 138 -20.49 2.71 -6.09
N LYS A 139 -20.14 3.86 -5.49
CA LYS A 139 -20.66 4.32 -4.19
C LYS A 139 -20.48 3.28 -3.07
N LEU A 140 -19.36 2.56 -3.08
CA LEU A 140 -19.04 1.55 -2.10
C LEU A 140 -18.26 2.18 -0.92
N PRO A 141 -18.47 1.70 0.33
CA PRO A 141 -17.59 2.02 1.46
C PRO A 141 -16.14 1.70 1.12
N PHE A 142 -15.23 2.62 1.48
CA PHE A 142 -13.82 2.54 1.14
C PHE A 142 -12.95 2.80 2.37
N ALA A 143 -11.94 1.96 2.58
CA ALA A 143 -10.94 2.15 3.62
C ALA A 143 -9.51 1.98 3.09
N VAL A 144 -8.54 2.50 3.84
CA VAL A 144 -7.11 2.33 3.55
C VAL A 144 -6.37 1.98 4.83
N LEU A 145 -5.52 0.94 4.74
CA LEU A 145 -4.56 0.59 5.78
C LEU A 145 -3.20 0.34 5.13
N ARG A 146 -2.18 1.06 5.55
CA ARG A 146 -0.81 0.90 5.06
C ARG A 146 0.16 0.70 6.22
N VAL A 147 1.15 -0.14 5.99
CA VAL A 147 2.29 -0.31 6.89
C VAL A 147 3.52 0.27 6.21
N VAL A 148 4.27 1.08 6.94
CA VAL A 148 5.48 1.73 6.43
C VAL A 148 6.55 0.70 6.13
N SER A 149 6.99 0.62 4.87
CA SER A 149 8.10 -0.25 4.41
C SER A 149 9.44 0.46 4.35
N ASP A 150 9.42 1.77 4.19
CA ASP A 150 10.63 2.60 4.08
C ASP A 150 10.36 4.03 4.55
N THR A 151 11.34 4.62 5.23
CA THR A 151 11.20 5.95 5.83
C THR A 151 11.31 7.08 4.81
N ALA A 152 10.83 8.27 5.16
CA ALA A 152 10.93 9.48 4.33
C ALA A 152 12.38 9.86 4.02
N GLY A 153 13.31 9.59 4.94
CA GLY A 153 14.73 9.87 4.79
C GLY A 153 15.54 8.81 4.04
N LEU A 154 14.90 7.73 3.54
CA LEU A 154 15.58 6.66 2.80
C LEU A 154 15.27 6.75 1.30
N SER A 155 16.33 6.91 0.48
CA SER A 155 16.23 6.66 -0.96
C SER A 155 16.37 5.16 -1.23
N LEU A 156 15.46 4.62 -2.02
CA LEU A 156 15.48 3.22 -2.43
C LEU A 156 16.44 3.02 -3.61
N PRO A 157 17.23 1.93 -3.63
CA PRO A 157 18.07 1.64 -4.78
C PRO A 157 17.22 1.27 -6.00
N PRO A 158 17.63 1.64 -7.23
CA PRO A 158 16.90 1.34 -8.46
C PRO A 158 16.53 -0.14 -8.64
N ALA A 159 17.34 -1.05 -8.11
CA ALA A 159 17.08 -2.50 -8.15
C ALA A 159 15.77 -2.92 -7.44
N VAL A 160 15.24 -2.09 -6.53
CA VAL A 160 13.92 -2.36 -5.90
C VAL A 160 12.81 -2.31 -6.94
N GLY A 161 12.86 -1.34 -7.87
CA GLY A 161 11.88 -1.23 -8.95
C GLY A 161 11.91 -2.42 -9.92
N ALA A 162 13.08 -3.04 -10.12
CA ALA A 162 13.23 -4.26 -10.92
C ALA A 162 12.70 -5.53 -10.23
N GLY A 163 12.42 -5.46 -8.92
CA GLY A 163 12.03 -6.62 -8.12
C GLY A 163 10.54 -6.93 -8.09
N LEU A 164 9.68 -6.14 -8.74
CA LEU A 164 8.24 -6.36 -8.72
C LEU A 164 7.72 -6.74 -10.11
N LYS A 165 7.12 -7.94 -10.20
CA LYS A 165 6.45 -8.42 -11.42
C LYS A 165 5.04 -7.88 -11.55
N PRO A 166 4.48 -7.79 -12.78
CA PRO A 166 3.10 -7.37 -13.01
C PRO A 166 2.03 -8.26 -12.33
N ASP A 167 2.38 -9.50 -12.00
CA ASP A 167 1.51 -10.42 -11.23
C ASP A 167 1.62 -10.23 -9.70
N GLY A 168 2.44 -9.26 -9.24
CA GLY A 168 2.71 -8.98 -7.82
C GLY A 168 3.72 -9.94 -7.19
N GLY A 169 4.35 -10.80 -7.97
CA GLY A 169 5.44 -11.66 -7.53
C GLY A 169 6.78 -10.93 -7.47
N MET A 170 7.79 -11.58 -6.87
CA MET A 170 9.17 -11.08 -6.85
C MET A 170 9.91 -11.47 -8.12
N ASP A 171 10.58 -10.50 -8.75
CA ASP A 171 11.50 -10.73 -9.88
C ASP A 171 12.94 -10.82 -9.40
N LEU A 172 13.33 -12.02 -8.92
CA LEU A 172 14.70 -12.25 -8.46
C LEU A 172 15.74 -12.09 -9.57
N LEU A 173 15.40 -12.46 -10.81
CA LEU A 173 16.30 -12.32 -11.96
C LEU A 173 16.50 -10.84 -12.32
N GLY A 174 15.44 -10.03 -12.26
CA GLY A 174 15.52 -8.58 -12.44
C GLY A 174 16.41 -7.93 -11.39
N VAL A 175 16.26 -8.32 -10.12
CA VAL A 175 17.11 -7.84 -9.02
C VAL A 175 18.56 -8.27 -9.19
N LEU A 176 18.83 -9.52 -9.53
CA LEU A 176 20.18 -10.03 -9.79
C LEU A 176 20.84 -9.33 -10.99
N GLY A 177 20.07 -9.10 -12.05
CA GLY A 177 20.54 -8.33 -13.20
C GLY A 177 20.89 -6.87 -12.86
N ALA A 178 20.12 -6.23 -11.99
CA ALA A 178 20.41 -4.89 -11.50
C ALA A 178 21.67 -4.88 -10.62
N LEU A 179 21.84 -5.86 -9.74
CA LEU A 179 23.04 -6.03 -8.91
C LEU A 179 24.29 -6.35 -9.72
N ALA A 180 24.16 -7.12 -10.79
CA ALA A 180 25.30 -7.42 -11.68
C ALA A 180 25.80 -6.14 -12.41
N ARG A 181 24.90 -5.18 -12.68
CA ARG A 181 25.28 -3.87 -13.27
C ARG A 181 25.88 -2.92 -12.25
N ASP A 182 25.41 -2.98 -11.00
CA ASP A 182 25.90 -2.14 -9.90
C ASP A 182 25.85 -2.89 -8.56
N PRO A 183 26.92 -3.64 -8.22
CA PRO A 183 27.01 -4.40 -6.97
C PRO A 183 26.99 -3.53 -5.70
N ARG A 184 27.25 -2.23 -5.83
CA ARG A 184 27.23 -1.27 -4.70
C ARG A 184 25.83 -1.13 -4.09
N GLN A 185 24.77 -1.51 -4.82
CA GLN A 185 23.40 -1.50 -4.32
C GLN A 185 23.11 -2.62 -3.29
N LEU A 186 23.96 -3.65 -3.17
CA LEU A 186 23.70 -4.81 -2.31
C LEU A 186 23.44 -4.47 -0.84
N PRO A 187 24.24 -3.61 -0.15
CA PRO A 187 23.94 -3.25 1.24
C PRO A 187 22.61 -2.55 1.41
N ALA A 188 22.26 -1.65 0.48
CA ALA A 188 20.97 -0.95 0.48
C ALA A 188 19.80 -1.90 0.25
N LEU A 189 19.92 -2.86 -0.68
CA LEU A 189 18.92 -3.89 -0.92
C LEU A 189 18.72 -4.81 0.29
N MET A 190 19.79 -5.20 0.97
CA MET A 190 19.70 -6.00 2.20
C MET A 190 18.95 -5.24 3.30
N ARG A 191 19.16 -3.93 3.41
CA ARG A 191 18.42 -3.07 4.34
C ARG A 191 16.94 -3.04 3.97
N VAL A 192 16.62 -2.73 2.71
CA VAL A 192 15.22 -2.71 2.22
C VAL A 192 14.53 -4.05 2.45
N GLY A 193 15.22 -5.17 2.23
CA GLY A 193 14.68 -6.51 2.51
C GLY A 193 14.31 -6.70 3.99
N ARG A 194 15.19 -6.30 4.92
CA ARG A 194 14.92 -6.38 6.36
C ARG A 194 13.76 -5.46 6.77
N ASP A 195 13.74 -4.23 6.25
CA ASP A 195 12.69 -3.27 6.52
C ASP A 195 11.33 -3.77 6.01
N ALA A 196 11.30 -4.35 4.80
CA ALA A 196 10.11 -4.98 4.24
C ALA A 196 9.63 -6.17 5.10
N ASP A 197 10.53 -7.01 5.62
CA ASP A 197 10.15 -8.12 6.50
C ASP A 197 9.55 -7.63 7.83
N LEU A 198 10.05 -6.55 8.41
CA LEU A 198 9.45 -5.91 9.58
C LEU A 198 8.04 -5.38 9.26
N ALA A 199 7.89 -4.69 8.13
CA ALA A 199 6.60 -4.19 7.68
C ALA A 199 5.59 -5.32 7.41
N PHE A 200 6.02 -6.44 6.79
CA PHE A 200 5.15 -7.61 6.61
C PHE A 200 4.74 -8.27 7.93
N LYS A 201 5.61 -8.30 8.94
CA LYS A 201 5.25 -8.80 10.28
C LYS A 201 4.18 -7.92 10.91
N ALA A 202 4.33 -6.58 10.82
CA ALA A 202 3.34 -5.64 11.32
C ALA A 202 2.01 -5.74 10.56
N LEU A 203 2.04 -5.88 9.22
CA LEU A 203 0.84 -6.07 8.41
C LEU A 203 0.11 -7.37 8.80
N ARG A 204 0.82 -8.47 8.98
CA ARG A 204 0.24 -9.74 9.42
C ARG A 204 -0.41 -9.60 10.80
N ALA A 205 0.24 -8.93 11.75
CA ALA A 205 -0.30 -8.70 13.07
C ALA A 205 -1.59 -7.86 13.00
N ALA A 206 -1.59 -6.78 12.20
CA ALA A 206 -2.77 -5.96 11.97
C ALA A 206 -3.94 -6.77 11.38
N VAL A 207 -3.69 -7.54 10.32
CA VAL A 207 -4.73 -8.38 9.67
C VAL A 207 -5.31 -9.39 10.66
N ASN A 208 -4.49 -10.02 11.50
CA ASN A 208 -4.96 -10.96 12.53
C ASN A 208 -5.87 -10.28 13.55
N VAL A 209 -5.55 -9.06 13.97
CA VAL A 209 -6.38 -8.27 14.91
C VAL A 209 -7.71 -7.86 14.28
N LEU A 210 -7.67 -7.48 12.98
CA LEU A 210 -8.86 -7.03 12.26
C LEU A 210 -9.84 -8.17 11.95
N GLY A 211 -9.33 -9.40 11.84
CA GLY A 211 -10.14 -10.58 11.56
C GLY A 211 -10.70 -10.67 10.14
N PRO A 212 -11.61 -11.62 9.88
CA PRO A 212 -12.11 -11.96 8.54
C PRO A 212 -12.74 -10.80 7.78
N GLY A 213 -13.37 -9.86 8.49
CA GLY A 213 -14.02 -8.68 7.90
C GLY A 213 -13.09 -7.48 7.71
N LEU A 214 -11.77 -7.63 7.94
CA LEU A 214 -10.78 -6.54 7.89
C LEU A 214 -11.26 -5.29 8.65
N GLY A 215 -11.83 -5.49 9.84
CA GLY A 215 -12.32 -4.42 10.71
C GLY A 215 -13.62 -3.76 10.23
N ARG A 216 -14.30 -4.28 9.22
CA ARG A 216 -15.61 -3.80 8.78
C ARG A 216 -16.72 -4.58 9.50
N TYR A 217 -17.04 -4.23 10.75
CA TYR A 217 -18.11 -4.79 11.63
C TYR A 217 -18.09 -6.32 11.79
#